data_69f7792eeae33f06415ad8a99d0be6f1
#
_entry.id   69f7792eeae33f06415ad8a99d0be6f1
#
_cell.length_a   1.000
_cell.length_b   1.000
_cell.length_c   1.000
_cell.angle_alpha   90.00
_cell.angle_beta   90.00
_cell.angle_gamma   90.00
#
_symmetry.space_group_name_H-M   'P 1'
#
loop_
_entity.id
_entity.type
_entity.pdbx_description
1 polymer ?
#
loop_
_entity_poly.entity_id
_entity_poly.type
_entity_poly.pdbx_seq_one_letter_code
_entity_poly.pdbx_strand_id
1 'polypeptide(L)'
;MSLKLNKPHNIRGVVSYKRSFPDLNDAHLEVAKKIGISPLADREEAEAMKEKLTHITDNEFYAVDSLTHSIPYLVPRASALLDTIGSNFLDSLAAKGLNPNQVIITSVLRTENDVKRLRRRNGNASANSAHCFGATFDVSWKRFKKVEDKDGRPMPVSYTHLRAHETDSYL
;
A
#
# COMPACT_ATOMS: atom_id res chain seq x y z
N MET A 1 -31.15 11.92 -3.37
CA MET A 1 -30.09 12.59 -4.14
C MET A 1 -28.93 11.60 -4.27
N SER A 2 -28.88 10.87 -5.40
CA SER A 2 -27.83 9.84 -5.62
C SER A 2 -26.50 10.55 -5.85
N LEU A 3 -25.59 10.42 -4.91
CA LEU A 3 -24.20 10.83 -5.11
C LEU A 3 -23.62 9.98 -6.25
N LYS A 4 -23.32 10.62 -7.38
CA LYS A 4 -22.59 10.00 -8.50
C LYS A 4 -21.14 9.75 -8.06
N LEU A 5 -20.94 8.68 -7.28
CA LEU A 5 -19.63 8.25 -6.78
C LEU A 5 -18.76 7.53 -7.84
N ASN A 6 -19.13 7.64 -9.12
CA ASN A 6 -18.56 6.87 -10.22
C ASN A 6 -17.32 7.49 -10.90
N LYS A 7 -16.77 8.57 -10.36
CA LYS A 7 -15.50 9.12 -10.87
C LYS A 7 -14.55 9.32 -9.69
N PRO A 8 -13.25 9.05 -9.86
CA PRO A 8 -12.27 9.49 -8.89
C PRO A 8 -12.45 10.98 -8.67
N HIS A 9 -12.82 11.38 -7.47
CA HIS A 9 -12.98 12.78 -7.13
C HIS A 9 -12.02 13.14 -6.02
N ASN A 10 -11.47 14.33 -6.09
CA ASN A 10 -10.65 14.86 -5.02
C ASN A 10 -11.49 14.96 -3.74
N ILE A 11 -11.00 14.41 -2.66
CA ILE A 11 -11.59 14.61 -1.34
C ILE A 11 -11.44 16.09 -1.01
N ARG A 12 -12.57 16.79 -1.05
CA ARG A 12 -12.63 18.19 -0.61
C ARG A 12 -12.76 18.21 0.91
N GLY A 13 -11.94 18.99 1.59
CA GLY A 13 -12.00 19.14 3.05
C GLY A 13 -10.77 18.65 3.82
N VAL A 14 -9.83 17.96 3.19
CA VAL A 14 -8.51 17.77 3.79
C VAL A 14 -7.71 19.07 3.62
N VAL A 15 -7.63 19.85 4.66
CA VAL A 15 -7.05 21.20 4.64
C VAL A 15 -5.56 21.18 4.29
N SER A 16 -4.84 20.15 4.73
CA SER A 16 -3.43 19.94 4.40
C SER A 16 -3.01 18.53 4.80
N TYR A 17 -2.32 17.82 3.91
CA TYR A 17 -1.71 16.53 4.22
C TYR A 17 -0.75 16.64 5.43
N LYS A 18 0.13 17.62 5.42
CA LYS A 18 1.12 17.87 6.48
C LYS A 18 0.47 18.15 7.85
N ARG A 19 -0.71 18.77 7.85
CA ARG A 19 -1.45 19.07 9.09
C ARG A 19 -2.21 17.84 9.61
N SER A 20 -2.71 17.01 8.71
CA SER A 20 -3.49 15.81 9.05
C SER A 20 -2.59 14.62 9.40
N PHE A 21 -1.40 14.56 8.84
CA PHE A 21 -0.44 13.48 9.01
C PHE A 21 0.91 14.06 9.40
N PRO A 22 1.24 14.10 10.70
CA PRO A 22 2.52 14.58 11.17
C PRO A 22 3.66 13.73 10.59
N ASP A 23 4.81 14.35 10.35
CA ASP A 23 5.99 13.67 9.86
C ASP A 23 6.58 12.76 10.95
N LEU A 24 6.43 11.46 10.79
CA LEU A 24 6.96 10.43 11.68
C LEU A 24 8.11 9.65 11.02
N ASN A 25 8.82 10.26 10.06
CA ASN A 25 9.88 9.59 9.29
C ASN A 25 10.92 8.90 10.16
N ASP A 26 11.37 9.53 11.23
CA ASP A 26 12.37 8.94 12.14
C ASP A 26 11.82 7.70 12.84
N ALA A 27 10.59 7.76 13.36
CA ALA A 27 9.94 6.61 13.98
C ALA A 27 9.70 5.47 12.99
N HIS A 28 9.27 5.80 11.77
CA HIS A 28 9.10 4.81 10.69
C HIS A 28 10.43 4.17 10.32
N LEU A 29 11.51 4.94 10.22
CA LEU A 29 12.84 4.44 9.90
C LEU A 29 13.37 3.49 10.99
N GLU A 30 13.19 3.84 12.26
CA GLU A 30 13.59 3.00 13.40
C GLU A 30 12.88 1.65 13.42
N VAL A 31 11.55 1.68 13.22
CA VAL A 31 10.76 0.44 13.14
C VAL A 31 11.14 -0.37 11.92
N ALA A 32 11.30 0.26 10.75
CA ALA A 32 11.69 -0.42 9.52
C ALA A 32 13.05 -1.12 9.65
N LYS A 33 14.04 -0.50 10.27
CA LYS A 33 15.34 -1.11 10.60
C LYS A 33 15.21 -2.34 11.49
N LYS A 34 14.27 -2.30 12.42
CA LYS A 34 14.09 -3.36 13.42
C LYS A 34 13.40 -4.60 12.85
N ILE A 35 12.45 -4.44 11.95
CA ILE A 35 11.57 -5.52 11.46
C ILE A 35 11.81 -5.88 9.99
N GLY A 36 12.55 -5.06 9.26
CA GLY A 36 12.82 -5.21 7.83
C GLY A 36 14.08 -6.01 7.52
N ILE A 37 14.44 -5.99 6.25
CA ILE A 37 15.71 -6.53 5.72
C ILE A 37 16.79 -5.43 5.73
N SER A 38 18.04 -5.82 5.54
CA SER A 38 19.10 -4.85 5.23
C SER A 38 18.83 -4.19 3.87
N PRO A 39 19.16 -2.90 3.70
CA PRO A 39 19.03 -2.23 2.41
C PRO A 39 19.75 -2.98 1.29
N LEU A 40 19.12 -3.09 0.15
CA LEU A 40 19.62 -3.75 -1.04
C LEU A 40 20.20 -2.71 -2.00
N ALA A 41 21.36 -2.98 -2.59
CA ALA A 41 22.04 -2.05 -3.48
C ALA A 41 21.22 -1.81 -4.76
N ASP A 42 20.70 -2.88 -5.36
CA ASP A 42 20.02 -2.84 -6.64
C ASP A 42 18.92 -3.91 -6.76
N ARG A 43 18.33 -4.00 -7.95
CA ARG A 43 17.23 -4.93 -8.23
C ARG A 43 17.68 -6.38 -8.39
N GLU A 44 18.94 -6.61 -8.70
CA GLU A 44 19.51 -7.95 -8.80
C GLU A 44 19.64 -8.58 -7.41
N GLU A 45 20.15 -7.84 -6.44
CA GLU A 45 20.12 -8.25 -5.03
C GLU A 45 18.71 -8.53 -4.52
N ALA A 46 17.74 -7.70 -4.91
CA ALA A 46 16.36 -7.90 -4.52
C ALA A 46 15.76 -9.18 -5.12
N GLU A 47 16.10 -9.52 -6.35
CA GLU A 47 15.68 -10.76 -6.99
C GLU A 47 16.28 -11.99 -6.29
N ALA A 48 17.52 -11.90 -5.85
CA ALA A 48 18.17 -12.95 -5.06
C ALA A 48 17.51 -13.16 -3.68
N MET A 49 16.84 -12.13 -3.15
CA MET A 49 16.17 -12.15 -1.84
C MET A 49 14.67 -12.45 -1.91
N LYS A 50 14.11 -12.66 -3.11
CA LYS A 50 12.65 -12.79 -3.32
C LYS A 50 11.99 -13.89 -2.50
N GLU A 51 12.68 -14.97 -2.17
CA GLU A 51 12.13 -16.06 -1.35
C GLU A 51 11.87 -15.65 0.11
N LYS A 52 12.54 -14.61 0.59
CA LYS A 52 12.36 -14.04 1.94
C LYS A 52 11.35 -12.88 1.95
N LEU A 53 10.85 -12.51 0.80
CA LEU A 53 9.95 -11.39 0.59
C LEU A 53 8.62 -11.87 0.01
N THR A 54 7.56 -11.12 0.28
CA THR A 54 6.25 -11.34 -0.32
C THR A 54 6.11 -10.45 -1.55
N HIS A 55 5.74 -11.04 -2.69
CA HIS A 55 5.44 -10.29 -3.89
C HIS A 55 4.11 -9.55 -3.75
N ILE A 56 4.10 -8.25 -4.03
CA ILE A 56 2.95 -7.36 -3.90
C ILE A 56 2.38 -7.10 -5.29
N THR A 57 1.18 -7.59 -5.53
CA THR A 57 0.44 -7.44 -6.79
C THR A 57 -1.03 -7.18 -6.50
N ASP A 58 -1.77 -6.73 -7.52
CA ASP A 58 -3.23 -6.57 -7.42
C ASP A 58 -3.86 -7.83 -6.85
N ASN A 59 -4.72 -7.66 -5.85
CA ASN A 59 -5.49 -8.74 -5.25
C ASN A 59 -6.90 -8.25 -4.86
N GLU A 60 -7.63 -9.04 -4.08
CA GLU A 60 -8.98 -8.70 -3.62
C GLU A 60 -9.03 -7.53 -2.63
N PHE A 61 -7.93 -7.19 -1.96
CA PHE A 61 -7.88 -6.16 -0.92
C PHE A 61 -7.36 -4.81 -1.41
N TYR A 62 -6.41 -4.82 -2.35
CA TYR A 62 -5.77 -3.61 -2.85
C TYR A 62 -5.34 -3.72 -4.31
N ALA A 63 -5.09 -2.58 -4.92
CA ALA A 63 -4.47 -2.47 -6.22
C ALA A 63 -3.07 -1.86 -6.10
N VAL A 64 -2.20 -2.17 -7.05
CA VAL A 64 -0.83 -1.66 -7.11
C VAL A 64 -0.68 -0.74 -8.32
N ASP A 65 -0.19 0.46 -8.10
CA ASP A 65 0.10 1.44 -9.15
C ASP A 65 1.38 1.07 -9.92
N SER A 66 1.64 1.74 -11.02
CA SER A 66 2.92 1.59 -11.73
C SER A 66 4.08 2.03 -10.83
N LEU A 67 4.92 1.06 -10.43
CA LEU A 67 6.04 1.26 -9.52
C LEU A 67 7.28 1.70 -10.28
N THR A 68 7.55 3.01 -10.33
CA THR A 68 8.70 3.57 -11.06
C THR A 68 10.00 3.63 -10.24
N HIS A 69 9.88 3.83 -8.93
CA HIS A 69 11.00 4.01 -8.00
C HIS A 69 10.94 3.05 -6.81
N SER A 70 10.26 1.93 -6.98
CA SER A 70 10.21 0.82 -6.02
C SER A 70 9.97 -0.49 -6.77
N ILE A 71 10.14 -1.60 -6.10
CA ILE A 71 9.93 -2.95 -6.62
C ILE A 71 8.87 -3.65 -5.78
N PRO A 72 8.05 -4.54 -6.36
CA PRO A 72 6.84 -5.05 -5.76
C PRO A 72 7.10 -6.12 -4.69
N TYR A 73 7.86 -5.79 -3.67
CA TYR A 73 8.17 -6.71 -2.56
C TYR A 73 8.04 -6.02 -1.21
N LEU A 74 7.59 -6.78 -0.22
CA LEU A 74 7.59 -6.42 1.21
C LEU A 74 8.03 -7.63 2.04
N VAL A 75 8.51 -7.37 3.26
CA VAL A 75 8.66 -8.45 4.25
C VAL A 75 7.27 -9.03 4.59
N PRO A 76 7.15 -10.33 4.92
CA PRO A 76 5.86 -10.98 5.12
C PRO A 76 4.95 -10.26 6.12
N ARG A 77 5.52 -9.75 7.21
CA ARG A 77 4.75 -9.01 8.22
C ARG A 77 4.15 -7.70 7.68
N ALA A 78 4.86 -6.98 6.83
CA ALA A 78 4.34 -5.75 6.21
C ALA A 78 3.28 -6.06 5.16
N SER A 79 3.42 -7.16 4.43
CA SER A 79 2.39 -7.65 3.50
C SER A 79 1.10 -8.01 4.24
N ALA A 80 1.18 -8.74 5.34
CA ALA A 80 0.01 -9.09 6.15
C ALA A 80 -0.72 -7.84 6.71
N LEU A 81 0.05 -6.82 7.13
CA LEU A 81 -0.53 -5.54 7.54
C LEU A 81 -1.25 -4.85 6.38
N LEU A 82 -0.68 -4.89 5.18
CA LEU A 82 -1.28 -4.30 3.99
C LEU A 82 -2.61 -4.98 3.64
N ASP A 83 -2.67 -6.32 3.66
CA ASP A 83 -3.90 -7.09 3.46
C ASP A 83 -4.97 -6.69 4.48
N THR A 84 -4.58 -6.58 5.76
CA THR A 84 -5.47 -6.15 6.84
C THR A 84 -6.03 -4.74 6.61
N ILE A 85 -5.19 -3.80 6.19
CA ILE A 85 -5.63 -2.42 5.89
C ILE A 85 -6.61 -2.42 4.72
N GLY A 86 -6.31 -3.13 3.64
CA GLY A 86 -7.19 -3.22 2.47
C GLY A 86 -8.54 -3.85 2.80
N SER A 87 -8.53 -4.97 3.53
CA SER A 87 -9.73 -5.65 4.03
C SER A 87 -10.59 -4.73 4.90
N ASN A 88 -10.01 -4.13 5.93
CA ASN A 88 -10.73 -3.23 6.84
C ASN A 88 -11.30 -1.99 6.12
N PHE A 89 -10.62 -1.52 5.09
CA PHE A 89 -11.14 -0.42 4.26
C PHE A 89 -12.40 -0.84 3.51
N LEU A 90 -12.40 -2.00 2.87
CA LEU A 90 -13.57 -2.56 2.17
C LEU A 90 -14.74 -2.80 3.13
N ASP A 91 -14.47 -3.36 4.30
CA ASP A 91 -15.49 -3.59 5.35
C ASP A 91 -16.10 -2.27 5.83
N SER A 92 -15.27 -1.25 6.00
CA SER A 92 -15.73 0.08 6.41
C SER A 92 -16.63 0.74 5.36
N LEU A 93 -16.33 0.56 4.06
CA LEU A 93 -17.17 1.03 2.96
C LEU A 93 -18.53 0.31 2.97
N ALA A 94 -18.52 -1.02 3.10
CA ALA A 94 -19.70 -1.83 3.12
C ALA A 94 -20.61 -1.49 4.33
N ALA A 95 -20.04 -1.34 5.52
CA ALA A 95 -20.77 -0.95 6.73
C ALA A 95 -21.47 0.41 6.59
N LYS A 96 -20.93 1.28 5.73
CA LYS A 96 -21.52 2.59 5.41
C LYS A 96 -22.45 2.57 4.19
N GLY A 97 -22.70 1.42 3.59
CA GLY A 97 -23.51 1.30 2.36
C GLY A 97 -22.87 1.97 1.14
N LEU A 98 -21.55 2.11 1.13
CA LEU A 98 -20.79 2.70 0.03
C LEU A 98 -20.34 1.61 -0.95
N ASN A 99 -20.16 1.99 -2.21
CA ASN A 99 -19.63 1.08 -3.23
C ASN A 99 -18.20 0.65 -2.89
N PRO A 100 -17.83 -0.61 -3.19
CA PRO A 100 -16.49 -1.11 -2.92
C PRO A 100 -15.44 -0.39 -3.77
N ASN A 101 -14.39 0.03 -3.10
CA ASN A 101 -13.20 0.63 -3.69
C ASN A 101 -11.97 0.08 -2.98
N GLN A 102 -10.93 -0.22 -3.73
CA GLN A 102 -9.67 -0.68 -3.19
C GLN A 102 -8.72 0.50 -2.96
N VAL A 103 -7.93 0.42 -1.91
CA VAL A 103 -6.77 1.29 -1.72
C VAL A 103 -5.74 1.02 -2.83
N ILE A 104 -4.97 2.03 -3.21
CA ILE A 104 -3.94 1.91 -4.25
C ILE A 104 -2.57 2.08 -3.61
N ILE A 105 -1.72 1.09 -3.78
CA ILE A 105 -0.33 1.11 -3.32
C ILE A 105 0.51 1.85 -4.34
N THR A 106 1.26 2.85 -3.88
CA THR A 106 2.04 3.74 -4.76
C THR A 106 3.55 3.58 -4.61
N SER A 107 4.01 2.96 -3.53
CA SER A 107 5.42 2.66 -3.30
C SER A 107 5.58 1.53 -2.28
N VAL A 108 6.59 0.71 -2.46
CA VAL A 108 6.96 -0.43 -1.61
C VAL A 108 8.49 -0.47 -1.43
N LEU A 109 9.14 -1.63 -1.52
CA LEU A 109 10.59 -1.77 -1.36
C LEU A 109 11.35 -0.89 -2.36
N ARG A 110 12.32 -0.12 -1.88
CA ARG A 110 13.28 0.65 -2.70
C ARG A 110 14.68 0.11 -2.51
N THR A 111 15.39 -0.05 -3.60
CA THR A 111 16.84 -0.28 -3.54
C THR A 111 17.56 1.05 -3.32
N GLU A 112 18.84 1.00 -2.93
CA GLU A 112 19.65 2.21 -2.81
C GLU A 112 19.75 2.96 -4.16
N ASN A 113 19.81 2.22 -5.27
CA ASN A 113 19.80 2.81 -6.60
C ASN A 113 18.47 3.50 -6.93
N ASP A 114 17.32 2.97 -6.48
CA ASP A 114 16.03 3.63 -6.61
C ASP A 114 16.00 4.94 -5.83
N VAL A 115 16.52 4.96 -4.60
CA VAL A 115 16.64 6.18 -3.78
C VAL A 115 17.56 7.22 -4.44
N LYS A 116 18.72 6.82 -4.92
CA LYS A 116 19.64 7.71 -5.66
C LYS A 116 18.96 8.32 -6.89
N ARG A 117 18.23 7.52 -7.67
CA ARG A 117 17.49 7.96 -8.84
C ARG A 117 16.35 8.92 -8.48
N LEU A 118 15.60 8.64 -7.41
CA LEU A 118 14.54 9.51 -6.91
C LEU A 118 15.10 10.87 -6.47
N ARG A 119 16.21 10.88 -5.74
CA ARG A 119 16.87 12.12 -5.27
C ARG A 119 17.38 13.01 -6.39
N ARG A 120 17.80 12.45 -7.51
CA ARG A 120 18.17 13.26 -8.70
C ARG A 120 17.01 14.07 -9.26
N ARG A 121 15.77 13.57 -9.07
CA ARG A 121 14.55 14.26 -9.53
C ARG A 121 13.90 15.11 -8.44
N ASN A 122 14.08 14.73 -7.19
CA ASN A 122 13.52 15.40 -6.02
C ASN A 122 14.58 15.52 -4.93
N GLY A 123 15.22 16.70 -4.87
CA GLY A 123 16.27 16.99 -3.89
C GLY A 123 15.82 16.91 -2.42
N ASN A 124 14.52 16.94 -2.16
CA ASN A 124 13.95 16.80 -0.81
C ASN A 124 13.74 15.33 -0.38
N ALA A 125 13.98 14.36 -1.29
CA ALA A 125 13.87 12.96 -0.92
C ALA A 125 14.98 12.58 0.06
N SER A 126 14.61 11.94 1.18
CA SER A 126 15.55 11.48 2.20
C SER A 126 16.55 10.46 1.64
N ALA A 127 17.82 10.59 2.02
CA ALA A 127 18.84 9.58 1.74
C ALA A 127 18.57 8.28 2.51
N ASN A 128 17.98 8.39 3.71
CA ASN A 128 17.63 7.29 4.59
C ASN A 128 16.13 7.02 4.47
N SER A 129 15.74 6.23 3.49
CA SER A 129 14.34 5.88 3.25
C SER A 129 13.95 4.62 4.02
N ALA A 130 12.87 4.67 4.80
CA ALA A 130 12.29 3.50 5.46
C ALA A 130 11.87 2.41 4.46
N HIS A 131 11.59 2.77 3.20
CA HIS A 131 11.29 1.83 2.12
C HIS A 131 12.45 0.88 1.77
N CYS A 132 13.70 1.25 2.08
CA CYS A 132 14.85 0.38 1.80
C CYS A 132 14.87 -0.91 2.64
N PHE A 133 14.10 -0.96 3.71
CA PHE A 133 14.03 -2.11 4.60
C PHE A 133 12.89 -3.09 4.26
N GLY A 134 12.09 -2.83 3.23
CA GLY A 134 10.98 -3.68 2.80
C GLY A 134 9.81 -3.75 3.79
N ALA A 135 9.78 -2.91 4.80
CA ALA A 135 8.77 -2.89 5.85
C ALA A 135 7.83 -1.66 5.78
N THR A 136 7.93 -0.90 4.70
CA THR A 136 7.18 0.35 4.51
C THR A 136 6.54 0.38 3.15
N PHE A 137 5.30 0.84 3.08
CA PHE A 137 4.57 1.07 1.84
C PHE A 137 3.80 2.39 1.90
N ASP A 138 3.59 2.98 0.73
CA ASP A 138 2.78 4.19 0.57
C ASP A 138 1.44 3.83 -0.06
N VAL A 139 0.37 4.43 0.45
CA VAL A 139 -1.00 4.31 -0.06
C VAL A 139 -1.45 5.65 -0.62
N SER A 140 -2.11 5.64 -1.77
CA SER A 140 -2.71 6.86 -2.30
C SER A 140 -3.81 7.36 -1.35
N TRP A 141 -3.72 8.62 -0.93
CA TRP A 141 -4.72 9.22 -0.03
C TRP A 141 -5.93 9.79 -0.76
N LYS A 142 -5.89 9.91 -2.09
CA LYS A 142 -6.95 10.55 -2.89
C LYS A 142 -7.42 9.76 -4.11
N ARG A 143 -6.76 8.64 -4.42
CA ARG A 143 -7.13 7.77 -5.54
C ARG A 143 -7.48 6.38 -5.01
N PHE A 144 -8.55 5.84 -5.54
CA PHE A 144 -9.04 4.50 -5.19
C PHE A 144 -9.42 3.78 -6.47
N LYS A 145 -9.26 2.46 -6.50
CA LYS A 145 -9.69 1.62 -7.62
C LYS A 145 -11.08 1.08 -7.33
N LYS A 146 -12.04 1.37 -8.22
CA LYS A 146 -13.38 0.82 -8.12
C LYS A 146 -13.37 -0.69 -8.34
N VAL A 147 -14.18 -1.40 -7.57
CA VAL A 147 -14.42 -2.83 -7.74
C VAL A 147 -15.74 -2.98 -8.50
N GLU A 148 -15.63 -3.23 -9.80
CA GLU A 148 -16.76 -3.29 -10.73
C GLU A 148 -16.72 -4.60 -11.54
N ASP A 149 -17.92 -5.09 -11.94
CA ASP A 149 -18.06 -6.18 -12.88
C ASP A 149 -17.75 -5.74 -14.33
N LYS A 150 -17.91 -6.67 -15.29
CA LYS A 150 -17.68 -6.40 -16.72
C LYS A 150 -18.60 -5.32 -17.29
N ASP A 151 -19.75 -5.10 -16.66
CA ASP A 151 -20.77 -4.10 -17.07
C ASP A 151 -20.61 -2.77 -16.31
N GLY A 152 -19.55 -2.64 -15.51
CA GLY A 152 -19.28 -1.44 -14.71
C GLY A 152 -20.18 -1.29 -13.49
N ARG A 153 -20.79 -2.38 -13.00
CA ARG A 153 -21.61 -2.40 -11.80
C ARG A 153 -20.75 -2.69 -10.59
N PRO A 154 -20.97 -2.01 -9.44
CA PRO A 154 -20.24 -2.31 -8.21
C PRO A 154 -20.39 -3.79 -7.84
N MET A 155 -19.27 -4.48 -7.66
CA MET A 155 -19.27 -5.85 -7.16
C MET A 155 -19.25 -5.84 -5.64
N PRO A 156 -20.21 -6.48 -4.97
CA PRO A 156 -20.12 -6.68 -3.53
C PRO A 156 -18.89 -7.54 -3.24
N VAL A 157 -18.06 -7.11 -2.29
CA VAL A 157 -16.96 -7.94 -1.80
C VAL A 157 -17.55 -9.19 -1.18
N SER A 158 -17.16 -10.35 -1.67
CA SER A 158 -17.60 -11.62 -1.10
C SER A 158 -16.94 -11.81 0.27
N TYR A 159 -17.67 -11.55 1.33
CA TYR A 159 -17.21 -11.70 2.72
C TYR A 159 -16.86 -13.14 3.13
N THR A 160 -17.15 -14.11 2.28
CA THR A 160 -16.91 -15.53 2.56
C THR A 160 -15.43 -15.89 2.68
N HIS A 161 -14.54 -15.15 2.05
CA HIS A 161 -13.08 -15.36 2.17
C HIS A 161 -12.45 -14.66 3.38
N LEU A 162 -13.04 -13.58 3.88
CA LEU A 162 -12.50 -12.81 5.00
C LEU A 162 -12.58 -13.56 6.34
N ARG A 163 -13.61 -14.38 6.55
CA ARG A 163 -13.76 -15.19 7.76
C ARG A 163 -12.87 -16.43 7.82
N ALA A 164 -12.38 -16.90 6.67
CA ALA A 164 -11.51 -18.10 6.63
C ALA A 164 -10.10 -17.80 7.17
N HIS A 165 -9.62 -16.56 7.06
CA HIS A 165 -8.31 -16.17 7.57
C HIS A 165 -8.30 -15.77 9.04
N GLU A 166 -9.45 -15.42 9.65
CA GLU A 166 -9.52 -15.09 11.07
C GLU A 166 -9.51 -16.32 11.98
N THR A 167 -9.88 -17.48 11.47
CA THR A 167 -9.93 -18.72 12.28
C THR A 167 -8.62 -19.48 12.35
N ASP A 168 -7.68 -19.25 11.43
CA ASP A 168 -6.38 -19.94 11.42
C ASP A 168 -5.28 -19.24 12.23
N SER A 169 -5.54 -18.05 12.78
CA SER A 169 -4.54 -17.29 13.56
C SER A 169 -4.63 -17.48 15.07
N TYR A 170 -5.49 -18.40 15.56
CA TYR A 170 -5.70 -18.67 17.00
C TYR A 170 -5.54 -20.14 17.41
N LEU A 171 -4.79 -20.94 16.63
CA LEU A 171 -4.37 -22.28 17.07
C LEU A 171 -2.85 -22.38 17.10
#